data_3e495ae8ddb8481a161f2f92af6dc190
#
_entry.id   3e495ae8ddb8481a161f2f92af6dc190
#
_cell.length_a   1.000
_cell.length_b   1.000
_cell.length_c   1.000
_cell.angle_alpha   90.00
_cell.angle_beta   90.00
_cell.angle_gamma   90.00
#
_symmetry.space_group_name_H-M   'P 1'
#
loop_
_entity.id
_entity.type
_entity.pdbx_description
1 polymer ?
#
loop_
_entity_poly.entity_id
_entity_poly.type
_entity_poly.pdbx_seq_one_letter_code
_entity_poly.pdbx_strand_id
1 'polypeptide(L)'
;MKNKINIFSSNRIKKFLEETLSHYEINYKKIEDINYNNQNSKLNIIILNNEKDMGLINLKNLHYNCLIISNTKINKSDVNKNTKILKCPTSIDHIKNTIENFINNLKVSFHDISIDNEKLTNLNNNSFCYLTKVEFEILCFLISEKETTKSIIKKNILNIKSNVETNSLESHLTRIRKKMNKVKTDVQIRSKNERLLITV
;
A
#
# COMPACT_ATOMS: atom_id res chain seq x y z
N MET A 1 7.64 -8.87 5.07
CA MET A 1 7.84 -7.43 5.33
C MET A 1 6.56 -6.90 5.93
N LYS A 2 6.61 -6.26 7.11
CA LYS A 2 5.42 -5.57 7.62
C LYS A 2 5.13 -4.41 6.67
N ASN A 3 3.87 -4.21 6.30
CA ASN A 3 3.49 -3.03 5.52
C ASN A 3 3.79 -1.77 6.34
N LYS A 4 4.51 -0.82 5.75
CA LYS A 4 4.83 0.45 6.40
C LYS A 4 3.64 1.39 6.34
N ILE A 5 3.25 1.89 7.51
CA ILE A 5 2.17 2.87 7.68
C ILE A 5 2.76 4.12 8.31
N ASN A 6 2.57 5.27 7.68
CA ASN A 6 2.86 6.54 8.33
C ASN A 6 1.61 7.02 9.06
N ILE A 7 1.76 7.35 10.33
CA ILE A 7 0.68 7.93 11.14
C ILE A 7 1.06 9.34 11.54
N PHE A 8 0.26 10.29 11.09
CA PHE A 8 0.39 11.70 11.44
C PHE A 8 -0.63 12.04 12.51
N SER A 9 -0.17 12.32 13.72
CA SER A 9 -1.05 12.65 14.84
C SER A 9 -0.37 13.54 15.88
N SER A 10 -1.17 14.18 16.71
CA SER A 10 -0.71 14.67 17.99
C SER A 10 -0.46 13.51 18.95
N ASN A 11 0.54 13.62 19.82
CA ASN A 11 1.20 12.54 20.59
C ASN A 11 0.34 11.57 21.45
N ARG A 12 -0.97 11.79 21.61
CA ARG A 12 -1.79 11.04 22.58
C ARG A 12 -2.27 9.65 22.14
N ILE A 13 -2.24 9.35 20.85
CA ILE A 13 -2.86 8.12 20.29
C ILE A 13 -1.84 7.02 19.97
N LYS A 14 -0.56 7.31 20.12
CA LYS A 14 0.55 6.43 19.71
C LYS A 14 0.43 5.02 20.31
N LYS A 15 0.35 4.92 21.63
CA LYS A 15 0.33 3.62 22.36
C LYS A 15 -0.83 2.74 21.92
N PHE A 16 -2.00 3.33 21.78
CA PHE A 16 -3.22 2.64 21.36
C PHE A 16 -3.09 2.05 19.94
N LEU A 17 -2.53 2.80 19.00
CA LEU A 17 -2.36 2.33 17.62
C LEU A 17 -1.27 1.27 17.49
N GLU A 18 -0.22 1.33 18.31
CA GLU A 18 0.82 0.29 18.37
C GLU A 18 0.24 -1.08 18.77
N GLU A 19 -0.62 -1.11 19.75
CA GLU A 19 -1.30 -2.35 20.19
C GLU A 19 -2.27 -2.86 19.12
N THR A 20 -3.05 -1.96 18.52
CA THR A 20 -4.08 -2.31 17.53
C THR A 20 -3.50 -2.74 16.19
N LEU A 21 -2.38 -2.13 15.77
CA LEU A 21 -1.75 -2.33 14.47
C LEU A 21 -0.40 -3.07 14.57
N SER A 22 -0.25 -3.95 15.55
CA SER A 22 1.00 -4.70 15.82
C SER A 22 1.57 -5.47 14.64
N HIS A 23 0.74 -5.80 13.64
CA HIS A 23 1.15 -6.48 12.41
C HIS A 23 1.80 -5.57 11.36
N TYR A 24 1.78 -4.25 11.59
CA TYR A 24 2.35 -3.25 10.67
C TYR A 24 3.61 -2.62 11.25
N GLU A 25 4.49 -2.13 10.38
CA GLU A 25 5.60 -1.27 10.76
C GLU A 25 5.11 0.18 10.75
N ILE A 26 4.98 0.78 11.94
CA ILE A 26 4.37 2.10 12.10
C ILE A 26 5.45 3.17 12.22
N ASN A 27 5.35 4.19 11.38
CA ASN A 27 6.16 5.38 11.39
C ASN A 27 5.31 6.55 11.92
N TYR A 28 5.56 6.97 13.17
CA TYR A 28 4.87 8.13 13.73
C TYR A 28 5.56 9.43 13.33
N LYS A 29 4.75 10.39 12.90
CA LYS A 29 5.17 11.73 12.49
C LYS A 29 4.25 12.78 13.10
N LYS A 30 4.75 13.99 13.26
CA LYS A 30 3.90 15.14 13.61
C LYS A 30 3.04 15.51 12.40
N ILE A 31 1.89 16.11 12.66
CA ILE A 31 0.98 16.58 11.60
C ILE A 31 1.69 17.61 10.71
N GLU A 32 2.53 18.45 11.28
CA GLU A 32 3.34 19.48 10.58
C GLU A 32 4.34 18.88 9.59
N ASP A 33 4.77 17.62 9.81
CA ASP A 33 5.74 16.91 8.95
C ASP A 33 5.09 16.27 7.71
N ILE A 34 3.82 16.56 7.42
CA ILE A 34 3.14 16.02 6.24
C ILE A 34 3.81 16.56 4.97
N ASN A 35 4.41 15.65 4.21
CA ASN A 35 4.96 15.96 2.90
C ASN A 35 3.93 15.64 1.81
N TYR A 36 3.38 16.66 1.19
CA TYR A 36 2.36 16.54 0.16
C TYR A 36 2.85 15.86 -1.13
N ASN A 37 4.18 15.81 -1.36
CA ASN A 37 4.80 15.23 -2.55
C ASN A 37 5.27 13.78 -2.34
N ASN A 38 5.14 13.20 -1.15
CA ASN A 38 5.69 11.89 -0.85
C ASN A 38 4.76 10.77 -1.31
N GLN A 39 4.99 10.27 -2.51
CA GLN A 39 4.24 9.15 -3.12
C GLN A 39 4.70 7.77 -2.63
N ASN A 40 5.77 7.68 -1.82
CA ASN A 40 6.47 6.42 -1.52
C ASN A 40 5.91 5.63 -0.33
N SER A 41 4.95 6.15 0.42
CA SER A 41 4.35 5.40 1.53
C SER A 41 3.05 4.74 1.09
N LYS A 42 2.94 3.44 1.32
CA LYS A 42 1.76 2.64 0.92
C LYS A 42 0.45 3.13 1.55
N LEU A 43 0.51 3.67 2.76
CA LEU A 43 -0.65 4.23 3.46
C LEU A 43 -0.23 5.35 4.40
N ASN A 44 -0.95 6.46 4.34
CA ASN A 44 -0.87 7.52 5.33
C ASN A 44 -2.18 7.59 6.11
N ILE A 45 -2.08 7.53 7.43
CA ILE A 45 -3.20 7.74 8.35
C ILE A 45 -3.00 9.09 9.02
N ILE A 46 -3.97 9.97 8.91
CA ILE A 46 -3.95 11.30 9.50
C ILE A 46 -5.03 11.33 10.57
N ILE A 47 -4.66 11.65 11.81
CA ILE A 47 -5.58 11.71 12.93
C ILE A 47 -5.73 13.14 13.39
N LEU A 48 -6.94 13.67 13.24
CA LEU A 48 -7.30 15.03 13.59
C LEU A 48 -8.20 15.02 14.81
N ASN A 49 -7.67 15.45 15.95
CA ASN A 49 -8.40 15.41 17.22
C ASN A 49 -9.24 16.68 17.47
N ASN A 50 -8.87 17.79 16.86
CA ASN A 50 -9.49 19.08 17.07
C ASN A 50 -9.32 20.01 15.85
N GLU A 51 -9.95 21.16 15.92
CA GLU A 51 -9.89 22.16 14.84
C GLU A 51 -8.50 22.76 14.62
N LYS A 52 -7.63 22.80 15.65
CA LYS A 52 -6.23 23.26 15.49
C LYS A 52 -5.46 22.31 14.58
N ASP A 53 -5.65 20.99 14.74
CA ASP A 53 -5.02 19.99 13.87
C ASP A 53 -5.47 20.19 12.40
N MET A 54 -6.74 20.56 12.19
CA MET A 54 -7.26 20.87 10.85
C MET A 54 -6.59 22.10 10.21
N GLY A 55 -6.25 23.11 11.00
CA GLY A 55 -5.55 24.33 10.52
C GLY A 55 -4.12 24.09 10.07
N LEU A 56 -3.51 22.99 10.51
CA LEU A 56 -2.13 22.62 10.14
C LEU A 56 -2.03 21.89 8.79
N ILE A 57 -3.16 21.49 8.18
CA ILE A 57 -3.16 20.64 6.98
C ILE A 57 -3.99 21.28 5.87
N ASN A 58 -3.41 21.28 4.67
CA ASN A 58 -4.18 21.52 3.47
C ASN A 58 -4.66 20.17 2.87
N LEU A 59 -5.88 19.78 3.20
CA LEU A 59 -6.46 18.51 2.79
C LEU A 59 -6.61 18.36 1.27
N LYS A 60 -6.74 19.45 0.53
CA LYS A 60 -6.86 19.46 -0.94
C LYS A 60 -5.54 19.07 -1.62
N ASN A 61 -4.42 19.32 -0.95
CA ASN A 61 -3.08 19.04 -1.47
C ASN A 61 -2.58 17.63 -1.16
N LEU A 62 -3.41 16.79 -0.52
CA LEU A 62 -3.08 15.39 -0.30
C LEU A 62 -3.26 14.58 -1.59
N HIS A 63 -2.21 14.41 -2.38
CA HIS A 63 -2.24 13.73 -3.69
C HIS A 63 -2.04 12.20 -3.61
N TYR A 64 -2.03 11.63 -2.42
CA TYR A 64 -1.80 10.20 -2.19
C TYR A 64 -2.97 9.55 -1.43
N ASN A 65 -2.98 8.23 -1.46
CA ASN A 65 -3.98 7.47 -0.71
C ASN A 65 -3.81 7.71 0.79
N CYS A 66 -4.82 8.31 1.42
CA CYS A 66 -4.80 8.51 2.86
C CYS A 66 -6.14 8.18 3.52
N LEU A 67 -6.06 7.78 4.78
CA LEU A 67 -7.20 7.62 5.67
C LEU A 67 -7.14 8.74 6.70
N ILE A 68 -8.17 9.58 6.75
CA ILE A 68 -8.33 10.61 7.76
C ILE A 68 -9.28 10.10 8.84
N ILE A 69 -8.84 10.09 10.07
CA ILE A 69 -9.66 9.80 11.25
C ILE A 69 -9.88 11.13 11.98
N SER A 70 -11.11 11.59 12.08
CA SER A 70 -11.38 12.93 12.61
C SER A 70 -12.59 12.99 13.53
N ASN A 71 -12.46 13.77 14.61
CA ASN A 71 -13.58 14.17 15.48
C ASN A 71 -14.33 15.37 14.93
N THR A 72 -13.72 16.11 14.00
CA THR A 72 -14.33 17.30 13.38
C THR A 72 -15.02 16.95 12.07
N LYS A 73 -15.97 17.79 11.67
CA LYS A 73 -16.67 17.61 10.40
C LYS A 73 -15.76 18.01 9.24
N ILE A 74 -15.51 17.09 8.34
CA ILE A 74 -14.77 17.32 7.10
C ILE A 74 -15.75 17.16 5.94
N ASN A 75 -15.81 18.15 5.05
CA ASN A 75 -16.62 18.04 3.85
C ASN A 75 -15.89 17.23 2.79
N LYS A 76 -16.62 16.41 2.03
CA LYS A 76 -16.02 15.60 0.94
C LYS A 76 -15.42 16.44 -0.18
N SER A 77 -15.88 17.68 -0.35
CA SER A 77 -15.31 18.65 -1.31
C SER A 77 -13.91 19.13 -0.95
N ASP A 78 -13.53 18.98 0.32
CA ASP A 78 -12.26 19.50 0.84
C ASP A 78 -11.13 18.46 0.77
N VAL A 79 -11.43 17.26 0.30
CA VAL A 79 -10.47 16.15 0.21
C VAL A 79 -10.38 15.59 -1.21
N ASN A 80 -9.24 14.96 -1.53
CA ASN A 80 -9.05 14.28 -2.80
C ASN A 80 -9.89 13.00 -2.87
N LYS A 81 -10.21 12.54 -4.08
CA LYS A 81 -10.96 11.29 -4.36
C LYS A 81 -10.34 10.04 -3.74
N ASN A 82 -9.02 10.04 -3.54
CA ASN A 82 -8.28 8.92 -2.96
C ASN A 82 -8.21 8.96 -1.42
N THR A 83 -8.89 9.92 -0.81
CA THR A 83 -8.93 10.09 0.65
C THR A 83 -10.20 9.47 1.22
N LYS A 84 -10.04 8.58 2.19
CA LYS A 84 -11.14 8.04 2.97
C LYS A 84 -11.24 8.78 4.31
N ILE A 85 -12.45 9.13 4.71
CA ILE A 85 -12.70 9.80 6.00
C ILE A 85 -13.43 8.84 6.92
N LEU A 86 -12.90 8.66 8.13
CA LEU A 86 -13.55 7.97 9.24
C LEU A 86 -13.87 8.99 10.32
N LYS A 87 -15.15 9.13 10.60
CA LYS A 87 -15.61 10.06 11.63
C LYS A 87 -15.57 9.40 13.00
N CYS A 88 -14.99 10.08 13.99
CA CYS A 88 -15.03 9.71 15.39
C CYS A 88 -16.11 10.52 16.15
N PRO A 89 -16.60 10.00 17.30
CA PRO A 89 -16.18 8.76 17.96
C PRO A 89 -16.71 7.49 17.25
N THR A 90 -15.90 6.43 17.26
CA THR A 90 -16.24 5.12 16.72
C THR A 90 -15.51 4.03 17.49
N SER A 91 -15.94 2.77 17.38
CA SER A 91 -15.28 1.65 18.07
C SER A 91 -13.89 1.39 17.52
N ILE A 92 -13.04 0.82 18.37
CA ILE A 92 -11.68 0.40 18.02
C ILE A 92 -11.69 -0.61 16.88
N ASP A 93 -12.59 -1.59 16.96
CA ASP A 93 -12.73 -2.62 15.93
C ASP A 93 -13.12 -2.01 14.59
N HIS A 94 -13.96 -0.97 14.60
CA HIS A 94 -14.32 -0.27 13.37
C HIS A 94 -13.12 0.50 12.79
N ILE A 95 -12.29 1.12 13.62
CA ILE A 95 -11.04 1.76 13.18
C ILE A 95 -10.12 0.72 12.56
N LYS A 96 -9.87 -0.40 13.26
CA LYS A 96 -9.02 -1.49 12.78
C LYS A 96 -9.52 -2.05 11.45
N ASN A 97 -10.78 -2.45 11.38
CA ASN A 97 -11.39 -2.98 10.16
C ASN A 97 -11.35 -1.97 9.00
N THR A 98 -11.53 -0.67 9.30
CA THR A 98 -11.45 0.38 8.27
C THR A 98 -10.02 0.52 7.74
N ILE A 99 -9.01 0.47 8.62
CA ILE A 99 -7.60 0.53 8.21
C ILE A 99 -7.25 -0.71 7.37
N GLU A 100 -7.59 -1.90 7.84
CA GLU A 100 -7.33 -3.15 7.12
C GLU A 100 -8.01 -3.18 5.74
N ASN A 101 -9.27 -2.82 5.68
CA ASN A 101 -10.00 -2.70 4.41
C ASN A 101 -9.41 -1.64 3.48
N PHE A 102 -8.94 -0.51 4.03
CA PHE A 102 -8.31 0.53 3.24
C PHE A 102 -6.98 0.05 2.66
N ILE A 103 -6.16 -0.65 3.45
CA ILE A 103 -4.90 -1.24 2.99
C ILE A 103 -5.13 -2.30 1.91
N ASN A 104 -6.12 -3.17 2.13
CA ASN A 104 -6.46 -4.25 1.19
C ASN A 104 -7.03 -3.72 -0.13
N ASN A 105 -7.71 -2.58 -0.09
CA ASN A 105 -8.33 -1.94 -1.26
C ASN A 105 -7.45 -0.89 -1.95
N LEU A 106 -6.16 -0.80 -1.59
CA LEU A 106 -5.24 0.11 -2.26
C LEU A 106 -4.99 -0.36 -3.70
N LYS A 107 -5.50 0.42 -4.65
CA LYS A 107 -5.24 0.21 -6.06
C LYS A 107 -3.79 0.54 -6.38
N VAL A 108 -3.03 -0.46 -6.82
CA VAL A 108 -1.65 -0.29 -7.29
C VAL A 108 -1.68 -0.17 -8.80
N SER A 109 -1.05 0.87 -9.36
CA SER A 109 -0.96 1.07 -10.80
C SER A 109 0.50 1.20 -11.23
N PHE A 110 0.84 0.64 -12.36
CA PHE A 110 2.14 0.78 -13.01
C PHE A 110 1.99 0.66 -14.51
N HIS A 111 2.33 1.73 -15.24
CA HIS A 111 2.16 1.85 -16.68
C HIS A 111 0.72 1.50 -17.11
N ASP A 112 0.53 0.44 -17.90
CA ASP A 112 -0.76 -0.02 -18.43
C ASP A 112 -1.48 -1.01 -17.50
N ILE A 113 -0.91 -1.38 -16.35
CA ILE A 113 -1.55 -2.29 -15.40
C ILE A 113 -2.07 -1.60 -14.15
N SER A 114 -3.16 -2.14 -13.66
CA SER A 114 -3.76 -1.79 -12.38
C SER A 114 -4.11 -3.06 -11.62
N ILE A 115 -3.78 -3.08 -10.33
CA ILE A 115 -4.08 -4.19 -9.43
C ILE A 115 -5.01 -3.68 -8.33
N ASP A 116 -6.16 -4.31 -8.22
CA ASP A 116 -7.18 -3.99 -7.23
C ASP A 116 -7.73 -5.30 -6.66
N ASN A 117 -7.57 -5.53 -5.35
CA ASN A 117 -8.02 -6.75 -4.69
C ASN A 117 -7.64 -8.05 -5.44
N GLU A 118 -6.36 -8.22 -5.71
CA GLU A 118 -5.82 -9.38 -6.46
C GLU A 118 -6.27 -9.44 -7.94
N LYS A 119 -7.10 -8.53 -8.41
CA LYS A 119 -7.48 -8.41 -9.81
C LYS A 119 -6.46 -7.58 -10.57
N LEU A 120 -5.69 -8.23 -11.44
CA LEU A 120 -4.79 -7.57 -12.39
C LEU A 120 -5.57 -7.19 -13.63
N THR A 121 -5.59 -5.91 -13.98
CA THR A 121 -6.29 -5.37 -15.15
C THR A 121 -5.32 -4.59 -16.04
N ASN A 122 -5.37 -4.83 -17.34
CA ASN A 122 -4.71 -3.95 -18.30
C ASN A 122 -5.64 -2.78 -18.63
N LEU A 123 -5.15 -1.55 -18.41
CA LEU A 123 -5.93 -0.32 -18.56
C LEU A 123 -6.20 0.05 -20.03
N ASN A 124 -5.39 -0.44 -20.98
CA ASN A 124 -5.53 -0.13 -22.39
C ASN A 124 -6.64 -0.95 -23.08
N ASN A 125 -6.79 -2.22 -22.67
CA ASN A 125 -7.73 -3.14 -23.32
C ASN A 125 -8.79 -3.71 -22.37
N ASN A 126 -8.78 -3.31 -21.09
CA ASN A 126 -9.69 -3.77 -20.01
C ASN A 126 -9.68 -5.29 -19.76
N SER A 127 -8.72 -6.03 -20.34
CA SER A 127 -8.56 -7.44 -20.01
C SER A 127 -8.06 -7.63 -18.57
N PHE A 128 -8.52 -8.70 -17.93
CA PHE A 128 -8.14 -8.95 -16.55
C PHE A 128 -7.93 -10.42 -16.23
N CYS A 129 -7.22 -10.67 -15.14
CA CYS A 129 -7.13 -11.97 -14.49
C CYS A 129 -6.92 -11.80 -12.98
N TYR A 130 -7.10 -12.90 -12.22
CA TYR A 130 -6.88 -12.89 -10.79
C TYR A 130 -5.50 -13.45 -10.44
N LEU A 131 -4.84 -12.79 -9.49
CA LEU A 131 -3.60 -13.23 -8.86
C LEU A 131 -3.94 -14.04 -7.61
N THR A 132 -3.06 -14.95 -7.22
CA THR A 132 -3.10 -15.47 -5.85
C THR A 132 -2.55 -14.42 -4.89
N LYS A 133 -2.82 -14.51 -3.60
CA LYS A 133 -2.32 -13.58 -2.59
C LYS A 133 -0.80 -13.39 -2.69
N VAL A 134 -0.05 -14.47 -2.81
CA VAL A 134 1.42 -14.42 -2.93
C VAL A 134 1.86 -13.73 -4.23
N GLU A 135 1.22 -14.03 -5.35
CA GLU A 135 1.52 -13.38 -6.64
C GLU A 135 1.21 -11.88 -6.58
N PHE A 136 0.11 -11.50 -5.94
CA PHE A 136 -0.26 -10.10 -5.68
C PHE A 136 0.82 -9.40 -4.86
N GLU A 137 1.25 -9.99 -3.73
CA GLU A 137 2.26 -9.42 -2.86
C GLU A 137 3.61 -9.25 -3.60
N ILE A 138 4.03 -10.25 -4.38
CA ILE A 138 5.27 -10.17 -5.18
C ILE A 138 5.17 -9.05 -6.22
N LEU A 139 4.08 -8.98 -6.97
CA LEU A 139 3.93 -8.00 -8.04
C LEU A 139 3.82 -6.57 -7.48
N CYS A 140 3.07 -6.36 -6.41
CA CYS A 140 3.00 -5.08 -5.71
C CYS A 140 4.37 -4.65 -5.17
N PHE A 141 5.15 -5.59 -4.63
CA PHE A 141 6.49 -5.31 -4.14
C PHE A 141 7.43 -4.90 -5.29
N LEU A 142 7.41 -5.63 -6.41
CA LEU A 142 8.20 -5.26 -7.60
C LEU A 142 7.80 -3.89 -8.15
N ILE A 143 6.53 -3.55 -8.19
CA ILE A 143 6.06 -2.23 -8.62
C ILE A 143 6.56 -1.13 -7.69
N SER A 144 6.61 -1.37 -6.38
CA SER A 144 7.08 -0.36 -5.42
C SER A 144 8.58 -0.14 -5.47
N GLU A 145 9.36 -1.20 -5.57
CA GLU A 145 10.83 -1.15 -5.51
C GLU A 145 11.48 -0.89 -6.86
N LYS A 146 10.79 -1.23 -7.98
CA LYS A 146 11.27 -1.23 -9.37
C LYS A 146 12.38 -2.23 -9.63
N GLU A 147 13.36 -2.32 -8.75
CA GLU A 147 14.46 -3.28 -8.75
C GLU A 147 14.66 -3.86 -7.35
N THR A 148 14.89 -5.17 -7.26
CA THR A 148 15.13 -5.87 -5.99
C THR A 148 15.94 -7.15 -6.23
N THR A 149 16.32 -7.85 -5.15
CA THR A 149 16.97 -9.15 -5.24
C THR A 149 16.00 -10.29 -4.94
N LYS A 150 16.23 -11.45 -5.53
CA LYS A 150 15.45 -12.67 -5.24
C LYS A 150 15.46 -13.03 -3.76
N SER A 151 16.59 -12.84 -3.09
CA SER A 151 16.76 -13.09 -1.65
C SER A 151 15.84 -12.21 -0.80
N ILE A 152 15.66 -10.94 -1.15
CA ILE A 152 14.75 -10.02 -0.45
C ILE A 152 13.30 -10.50 -0.58
N ILE A 153 12.86 -10.90 -1.76
CA ILE A 153 11.49 -11.41 -1.96
C ILE A 153 11.29 -12.74 -1.22
N LYS A 154 12.26 -13.68 -1.30
CA LYS A 154 12.21 -14.94 -0.56
C LYS A 154 12.03 -14.70 0.94
N LYS A 155 12.82 -13.79 1.52
CA LYS A 155 12.79 -13.46 2.93
C LYS A 155 11.49 -12.72 3.34
N ASN A 156 11.11 -11.70 2.59
CA ASN A 156 10.09 -10.73 3.03
C ASN A 156 8.66 -11.15 2.67
N ILE A 157 8.48 -11.94 1.62
CA ILE A 157 7.14 -12.33 1.12
C ILE A 157 6.92 -13.83 1.33
N LEU A 158 7.89 -14.66 0.96
CA LEU A 158 7.72 -16.10 1.06
C LEU A 158 8.09 -16.66 2.43
N ASN A 159 8.66 -15.83 3.33
CA ASN A 159 9.13 -16.24 4.66
C ASN A 159 10.14 -17.42 4.62
N ILE A 160 10.90 -17.54 3.54
CA ILE A 160 11.91 -18.57 3.36
C ILE A 160 13.22 -18.09 3.94
N LYS A 161 13.84 -18.91 4.82
CA LYS A 161 15.17 -18.61 5.35
C LYS A 161 16.19 -18.60 4.23
N SER A 162 17.21 -17.74 4.33
CA SER A 162 18.24 -17.52 3.30
C SER A 162 18.99 -18.76 2.86
N ASN A 163 19.06 -19.78 3.72
CA ASN A 163 19.82 -21.02 3.51
C ASN A 163 19.00 -22.14 2.84
N VAL A 164 17.74 -21.88 2.47
CA VAL A 164 16.90 -22.90 1.84
C VAL A 164 16.86 -22.64 0.33
N GLU A 165 17.45 -23.51 -0.44
CA GLU A 165 17.30 -23.53 -1.89
C GLU A 165 15.89 -24.03 -2.25
N THR A 166 15.07 -23.15 -2.78
CA THR A 166 13.75 -23.52 -3.28
C THR A 166 13.47 -22.82 -4.62
N ASN A 167 12.80 -23.53 -5.51
CA ASN A 167 12.30 -22.98 -6.78
C ASN A 167 10.93 -22.28 -6.63
N SER A 168 10.47 -22.07 -5.38
CA SER A 168 9.16 -21.51 -5.10
C SER A 168 8.99 -20.10 -5.71
N LEU A 169 9.98 -19.23 -5.57
CA LEU A 169 9.93 -17.89 -6.17
C LEU A 169 9.85 -17.94 -7.69
N GLU A 170 10.66 -18.78 -8.35
CA GLU A 170 10.63 -18.89 -9.82
C GLU A 170 9.30 -19.41 -10.33
N SER A 171 8.68 -20.33 -9.59
CA SER A 171 7.34 -20.82 -9.90
C SER A 171 6.29 -19.70 -9.84
N HIS A 172 6.35 -18.84 -8.80
CA HIS A 172 5.47 -17.67 -8.70
C HIS A 172 5.73 -16.65 -9.81
N LEU A 173 7.00 -16.33 -10.09
CA LEU A 173 7.37 -15.41 -11.16
C LEU A 173 6.88 -15.90 -12.53
N THR A 174 7.01 -17.19 -12.79
CA THR A 174 6.52 -17.81 -14.03
C THR A 174 5.00 -17.66 -14.16
N ARG A 175 4.25 -17.90 -13.07
CA ARG A 175 2.79 -17.72 -13.06
C ARG A 175 2.38 -16.27 -13.25
N ILE A 176 3.08 -15.33 -12.60
CA ILE A 176 2.84 -13.89 -12.77
C ILE A 176 3.06 -13.49 -14.22
N ARG A 177 4.21 -13.87 -14.83
CA ARG A 177 4.50 -13.57 -16.24
C ARG A 177 3.43 -14.13 -17.19
N LYS A 178 2.97 -15.37 -16.98
CA LYS A 178 1.86 -15.95 -17.76
C LYS A 178 0.58 -15.13 -17.62
N LYS A 179 0.26 -14.63 -16.43
CA LYS A 179 -0.93 -13.80 -16.19
C LYS A 179 -0.79 -12.41 -16.81
N MET A 180 0.39 -11.81 -16.77
CA MET A 180 0.70 -10.55 -17.45
C MET A 180 0.55 -10.70 -18.96
N ASN A 181 1.08 -11.77 -19.55
CA ASN A 181 0.89 -12.08 -20.97
C ASN A 181 -0.59 -12.31 -21.32
N LYS A 182 -1.35 -12.97 -20.45
CA LYS A 182 -2.80 -13.18 -20.65
C LYS A 182 -3.57 -11.86 -20.76
N VAL A 183 -3.21 -10.86 -19.96
CA VAL A 183 -3.83 -9.53 -20.02
C VAL A 183 -3.19 -8.63 -21.08
N LYS A 184 -2.20 -9.13 -21.84
CA LYS A 184 -1.49 -8.41 -22.92
C LYS A 184 -0.93 -7.06 -22.49
N THR A 185 -0.24 -7.04 -21.34
CA THR A 185 0.43 -5.83 -20.85
C THR A 185 1.82 -5.69 -21.46
N ASP A 186 2.28 -4.43 -21.61
CA ASP A 186 3.64 -4.11 -22.03
C ASP A 186 4.64 -4.24 -20.89
N VAL A 187 4.15 -4.28 -19.65
CA VAL A 187 4.98 -4.46 -18.46
C VAL A 187 5.62 -5.85 -18.43
N GLN A 188 6.90 -5.89 -18.11
CA GLN A 188 7.70 -7.11 -18.06
C GLN A 188 8.43 -7.25 -16.72
N ILE A 189 8.58 -8.49 -16.25
CA ILE A 189 9.45 -8.82 -15.12
C ILE A 189 10.67 -9.52 -15.67
N ARG A 190 11.82 -8.85 -15.59
CA ARG A 190 13.12 -9.38 -16.05
C ARG A 190 13.93 -9.89 -14.85
N SER A 191 14.60 -11.02 -15.07
CA SER A 191 15.58 -11.57 -14.13
C SER A 191 16.97 -11.46 -14.77
N LYS A 192 17.92 -10.86 -14.04
CA LYS A 192 19.33 -10.85 -14.41
C LYS A 192 20.14 -11.25 -13.18
N ASN A 193 20.71 -12.44 -13.22
CA ASN A 193 21.36 -13.07 -12.06
C ASN A 193 20.37 -13.13 -10.86
N GLU A 194 20.76 -12.59 -9.69
CA GLU A 194 19.94 -12.53 -8.49
C GLU A 194 19.01 -11.31 -8.44
N ARG A 195 19.03 -10.43 -9.45
CA ARG A 195 18.20 -9.23 -9.49
C ARG A 195 16.92 -9.46 -10.28
N LEU A 196 15.86 -8.81 -9.83
CA LEU A 196 14.55 -8.75 -10.49
C LEU A 196 14.22 -7.29 -10.75
N LEU A 197 13.82 -7.01 -11.98
CA LEU A 197 13.40 -5.66 -12.40
C LEU A 197 12.00 -5.75 -13.00
N ILE A 198 11.19 -4.72 -12.75
CA ILE A 198 9.94 -4.50 -13.48
C ILE A 198 10.16 -3.31 -14.44
N THR A 199 9.87 -3.53 -15.71
CA THR A 199 10.12 -2.56 -16.80
C THR A 199 8.91 -2.51 -17.72
N VAL A 200 8.92 -1.56 -18.62
CA VAL A 200 8.02 -1.47 -19.76
C VAL A 200 8.78 -1.86 -21.02
#